data_0a95724c118e6e5f507fa3822342ab84
#
_entry.id   0a95724c118e6e5f507fa3822342ab84
#
_cell.length_a   1.000
_cell.length_b   1.000
_cell.length_c   1.000
_cell.angle_alpha   90.00
_cell.angle_beta   90.00
_cell.angle_gamma   90.00
#
_symmetry.space_group_name_H-M   'P 1'
#
loop_
_entity.id
_entity.type
_entity.pdbx_description
1 polymer ?
#
loop_
_entity_poly.entity_id
_entity_poly.type
_entity_poly.pdbx_seq_one_letter_code
_entity_poly.pdbx_strand_id
1 'polypeptide(L)'
;ALNKLRSLGIEPDSSLTGVRPRISGWNSAVNEFGEILSQEGVAQFDYLKPGDVAATTRQGAPLALIDWNGLWYLLAWDLDRNAERTFLVSRVTTVPRMVPGKRHERPDEDFAARLTAELEELASHNIARVRVVTDSDADFRLTAKYGAADARGDISIPTADLDLLADELSEFGTDIEVAAPDELRTRLRNRFELFAASHGGQP
;
A
#
# COMPACT_ATOMS: atom_id res chain seq x y z
N ALA A 1 5.53 -4.94 21.35
CA ALA A 1 4.12 -5.10 21.62
C ALA A 1 3.76 -6.56 21.95
N LEU A 2 4.26 -7.55 21.22
CA LEU A 2 4.01 -8.99 21.45
C LEU A 2 4.47 -9.51 22.83
N ASN A 3 5.57 -8.99 23.38
CA ASN A 3 6.05 -9.39 24.70
C ASN A 3 5.17 -8.87 25.85
N LYS A 4 4.38 -7.83 25.64
CA LYS A 4 3.49 -7.25 26.65
C LYS A 4 2.16 -8.00 26.74
N LEU A 5 1.74 -8.70 25.68
CA LEU A 5 0.53 -9.53 25.66
C LEU A 5 0.75 -10.88 26.37
N ARG A 6 1.94 -11.47 26.26
CA ARG A 6 2.29 -12.71 26.99
C ARG A 6 2.32 -12.53 28.51
N SER A 7 2.66 -11.34 29.00
CA SER A 7 2.65 -11.06 30.45
C SER A 7 1.26 -10.92 31.06
N LEU A 8 0.21 -10.84 30.23
CA LEU A 8 -1.21 -10.75 30.67
C LEU A 8 -1.96 -12.10 30.59
N GLY A 9 -1.24 -13.21 30.30
CA GLY A 9 -1.85 -14.56 30.29
C GLY A 9 -2.85 -14.79 29.15
N ILE A 10 -2.82 -13.97 28.09
CA ILE A 10 -3.67 -14.15 26.91
C ILE A 10 -2.89 -15.00 25.91
N GLU A 11 -3.21 -16.28 25.84
CA GLU A 11 -2.71 -17.16 24.76
C GLU A 11 -3.45 -16.82 23.46
N PRO A 12 -2.75 -16.64 22.33
CA PRO A 12 -3.42 -16.43 21.05
C PRO A 12 -4.14 -17.71 20.66
N ASP A 13 -5.45 -17.62 20.44
CA ASP A 13 -6.29 -18.72 19.99
C ASP A 13 -5.78 -19.24 18.64
N SER A 14 -5.36 -20.50 18.61
CA SER A 14 -4.81 -21.17 17.43
C SER A 14 -5.89 -21.56 16.40
N SER A 15 -7.15 -21.22 16.63
CA SER A 15 -8.27 -21.55 15.74
C SER A 15 -8.49 -20.54 14.59
N LEU A 16 -7.77 -19.42 14.57
CA LEU A 16 -7.78 -18.45 13.44
C LEU A 16 -6.85 -18.90 12.29
N THR A 17 -6.98 -20.13 11.88
CA THR A 17 -6.32 -20.68 10.69
C THR A 17 -7.06 -20.20 9.42
N GLY A 18 -6.80 -18.99 8.99
CA GLY A 18 -7.41 -18.44 7.75
C GLY A 18 -6.92 -17.06 7.39
N VAL A 19 -6.53 -16.27 8.35
CA VAL A 19 -5.93 -14.95 8.09
C VAL A 19 -4.41 -15.10 8.17
N ARG A 20 -3.76 -15.36 7.04
CA ARG A 20 -2.30 -15.17 6.95
C ARG A 20 -2.05 -13.68 7.18
N PRO A 21 -1.38 -13.28 8.28
CA PRO A 21 -0.95 -11.89 8.39
C PRO A 21 0.04 -11.63 7.24
N ARG A 22 -0.32 -10.78 6.34
CA ARG A 22 0.59 -10.19 5.32
C ARG A 22 1.74 -9.40 5.96
N ILE A 23 1.84 -9.42 7.28
CA ILE A 23 2.70 -8.56 8.10
C ILE A 23 4.18 -8.96 8.07
N SER A 24 4.54 -10.22 7.78
CA SER A 24 5.94 -10.67 7.90
C SER A 24 6.81 -10.37 6.67
N GLY A 25 6.23 -10.25 5.48
CA GLY A 25 6.98 -9.96 4.25
C GLY A 25 7.34 -8.47 4.07
N TRP A 26 6.49 -7.57 4.53
CA TRP A 26 6.71 -6.13 4.37
C TRP A 26 7.84 -5.60 5.23
N ASN A 27 7.91 -6.04 6.50
CA ASN A 27 8.95 -5.60 7.42
C ASN A 27 10.33 -6.03 6.93
N SER A 28 10.46 -7.20 6.29
CA SER A 28 11.75 -7.64 5.73
C SER A 28 12.14 -6.81 4.52
N ALA A 29 11.22 -6.50 3.59
CA ALA A 29 11.54 -5.67 2.43
C ALA A 29 11.89 -4.24 2.81
N VAL A 30 11.16 -3.63 3.76
CA VAL A 30 11.46 -2.29 4.30
C VAL A 30 12.84 -2.25 4.93
N ASN A 31 13.17 -3.23 5.78
CA ASN A 31 14.48 -3.30 6.43
C ASN A 31 15.62 -3.44 5.42
N GLU A 32 15.50 -4.35 4.46
CA GLU A 32 16.50 -4.56 3.42
C GLU A 32 16.70 -3.31 2.54
N PHE A 33 15.60 -2.65 2.13
CA PHE A 33 15.74 -1.38 1.40
C PHE A 33 16.42 -0.31 2.25
N GLY A 34 16.12 -0.23 3.55
CA GLY A 34 16.77 0.70 4.47
C GLY A 34 18.26 0.44 4.61
N GLU A 35 18.68 -0.82 4.69
CA GLU A 35 20.09 -1.19 4.73
C GLU A 35 20.80 -0.87 3.41
N ILE A 36 20.18 -1.21 2.27
CA ILE A 36 20.77 -0.91 0.95
C ILE A 36 20.87 0.60 0.73
N LEU A 37 19.86 1.37 1.15
CA LEU A 37 19.85 2.83 1.10
C LEU A 37 21.02 3.42 1.90
N SER A 38 21.25 2.93 3.12
CA SER A 38 22.34 3.42 3.99
C SER A 38 23.73 3.14 3.41
N GLN A 39 23.86 2.15 2.55
CA GLN A 39 25.10 1.73 1.91
C GLN A 39 25.28 2.28 0.49
N GLU A 40 24.36 3.14 0.02
CA GLU A 40 24.32 3.67 -1.36
C GLU A 40 24.39 2.53 -2.39
N GLY A 41 23.80 1.39 -2.03
CA GLY A 41 23.80 0.19 -2.86
C GLY A 41 22.70 0.21 -3.92
N VAL A 42 22.74 -0.81 -4.80
CA VAL A 42 21.68 -1.10 -5.76
C VAL A 42 20.92 -2.33 -5.30
N ALA A 43 19.60 -2.23 -5.21
CA ALA A 43 18.71 -3.34 -4.88
C ALA A 43 18.24 -4.06 -6.14
N GLN A 44 18.16 -5.39 -6.07
CA GLN A 44 17.40 -6.19 -7.03
C GLN A 44 16.18 -6.78 -6.32
N PHE A 45 15.00 -6.65 -6.93
CA PHE A 45 13.72 -7.12 -6.39
C PHE A 45 12.71 -7.38 -7.51
N ASP A 46 11.70 -8.19 -7.23
CA ASP A 46 10.60 -8.43 -8.15
C ASP A 46 9.40 -7.56 -7.76
N TYR A 47 8.83 -6.89 -8.74
CA TYR A 47 7.76 -5.92 -8.57
C TYR A 47 6.54 -6.27 -9.43
N LEU A 48 5.37 -6.36 -8.78
CA LEU A 48 4.09 -6.61 -9.43
C LEU A 48 3.32 -5.29 -9.58
N LYS A 49 3.17 -4.82 -10.83
CA LYS A 49 2.34 -3.65 -11.10
C LYS A 49 0.86 -3.98 -11.05
N PRO A 50 -0.02 -2.99 -10.78
CA PRO A 50 -1.45 -3.16 -10.94
C PRO A 50 -1.78 -3.61 -12.38
N GLY A 51 -2.60 -4.67 -12.48
CA GLY A 51 -3.02 -5.24 -13.76
C GLY A 51 -2.03 -6.21 -14.42
N ASP A 52 -0.79 -6.32 -13.93
CA ASP A 52 0.16 -7.32 -14.43
C ASP A 52 -0.14 -8.70 -13.82
N VAL A 53 0.00 -9.75 -14.62
CA VAL A 53 -0.19 -11.14 -14.20
C VAL A 53 1.06 -11.71 -13.52
N ALA A 54 2.24 -11.17 -13.84
CA ALA A 54 3.52 -11.62 -13.33
C ALA A 54 4.39 -10.45 -12.86
N ALA A 55 5.13 -10.68 -11.79
CA ALA A 55 6.12 -9.72 -11.31
C ALA A 55 7.29 -9.60 -12.29
N THR A 56 7.87 -8.42 -12.37
CA THR A 56 9.06 -8.14 -13.18
C THR A 56 10.23 -7.80 -12.27
N THR A 57 11.39 -8.39 -12.56
CA THR A 57 12.63 -8.07 -11.84
C THR A 57 13.07 -6.65 -12.16
N ARG A 58 13.48 -5.92 -11.12
CA ARG A 58 13.95 -4.54 -11.16
C ARG A 58 15.31 -4.42 -10.49
N GLN A 59 16.12 -3.49 -10.99
CA GLN A 59 17.32 -3.02 -10.30
C GLN A 59 17.17 -1.51 -10.06
N GLY A 60 17.14 -1.13 -8.79
CA GLY A 60 16.96 0.26 -8.38
C GLY A 60 17.92 0.64 -7.26
N ALA A 61 18.50 1.84 -7.36
CA ALA A 61 19.25 2.43 -6.27
C ALA A 61 18.29 3.22 -5.37
N PRO A 62 18.07 2.81 -4.11
CA PRO A 62 17.21 3.53 -3.19
C PRO A 62 17.69 4.98 -2.97
N LEU A 63 16.78 5.95 -3.07
CA LEU A 63 17.02 7.37 -2.80
C LEU A 63 16.30 7.82 -1.53
N ALA A 64 15.06 7.34 -1.31
CA ALA A 64 14.30 7.53 -0.09
C ALA A 64 13.38 6.34 0.17
N LEU A 65 13.10 6.10 1.45
CA LEU A 65 12.13 5.12 1.92
C LEU A 65 11.28 5.80 3.00
N ILE A 66 9.98 5.98 2.76
CA ILE A 66 9.08 6.69 3.65
C ILE A 66 7.82 5.87 3.96
N ASP A 67 7.28 6.04 5.17
CA ASP A 67 5.91 5.68 5.49
C ASP A 67 5.01 6.89 5.24
N TRP A 68 4.02 6.75 4.37
CA TRP A 68 3.02 7.75 4.12
C TRP A 68 1.62 7.13 4.22
N ASN A 69 0.83 7.59 5.19
CA ASN A 69 -0.51 7.07 5.50
C ASN A 69 -0.55 5.54 5.76
N GLY A 70 0.50 4.99 6.40
CA GLY A 70 0.62 3.57 6.71
C GLY A 70 1.06 2.69 5.53
N LEU A 71 1.50 3.31 4.46
CA LEU A 71 2.03 2.64 3.27
C LEU A 71 3.50 3.03 3.05
N TRP A 72 4.35 2.03 2.83
CA TRP A 72 5.76 2.26 2.56
C TRP A 72 6.00 2.51 1.08
N TYR A 73 6.62 3.65 0.78
CA TYR A 73 7.04 4.06 -0.56
C TYR A 73 8.55 4.11 -0.64
N LEU A 74 9.08 3.54 -1.71
CA LEU A 74 10.48 3.60 -2.08
C LEU A 74 10.63 4.50 -3.30
N LEU A 75 11.34 5.61 -3.17
CA LEU A 75 11.88 6.34 -4.32
C LEU A 75 13.23 5.72 -4.66
N ALA A 76 13.43 5.32 -5.91
CA ALA A 76 14.68 4.75 -6.37
C ALA A 76 15.02 5.22 -7.80
N TRP A 77 16.31 5.29 -8.09
CA TRP A 77 16.80 5.38 -9.46
C TRP A 77 16.70 4.00 -10.12
N ASP A 78 15.76 3.83 -11.04
CA ASP A 78 15.56 2.59 -11.79
C ASP A 78 16.64 2.48 -12.88
N LEU A 79 17.58 1.54 -12.71
CA LEU A 79 18.72 1.37 -13.61
C LEU A 79 18.27 0.89 -15.00
N ASP A 80 17.17 0.11 -15.07
CA ASP A 80 16.66 -0.42 -16.34
C ASP A 80 16.00 0.68 -17.18
N ARG A 81 15.47 1.72 -16.52
CA ARG A 81 14.77 2.84 -17.15
C ARG A 81 15.59 4.12 -17.20
N ASN A 82 16.72 4.17 -16.46
CA ASN A 82 17.57 5.34 -16.30
C ASN A 82 16.77 6.58 -15.86
N ALA A 83 15.91 6.41 -14.85
CA ALA A 83 15.00 7.43 -14.33
C ALA A 83 14.59 7.14 -12.87
N GLU A 84 14.21 8.18 -12.15
CA GLU A 84 13.58 8.02 -10.84
C GLU A 84 12.21 7.37 -10.97
N ARG A 85 11.90 6.49 -10.01
CA ARG A 85 10.62 5.83 -9.90
C ARG A 85 10.23 5.62 -8.46
N THR A 86 8.94 5.82 -8.20
CA THR A 86 8.33 5.50 -6.92
C THR A 86 7.72 4.09 -6.97
N PHE A 87 8.10 3.28 -6.00
CA PHE A 87 7.61 1.91 -5.83
C PHE A 87 6.84 1.81 -4.51
N LEU A 88 5.68 1.17 -4.55
CA LEU A 88 4.97 0.80 -3.34
C LEU A 88 5.55 -0.52 -2.82
N VAL A 89 6.10 -0.52 -1.59
CA VAL A 89 6.82 -1.68 -1.05
C VAL A 89 5.94 -2.92 -0.92
N SER A 90 4.63 -2.75 -0.69
CA SER A 90 3.68 -3.88 -0.64
C SER A 90 3.51 -4.64 -1.97
N ARG A 91 3.95 -4.06 -3.09
CA ARG A 91 3.95 -4.69 -4.42
C ARG A 91 5.27 -5.39 -4.75
N VAL A 92 6.23 -5.35 -3.83
CA VAL A 92 7.49 -6.12 -3.93
C VAL A 92 7.20 -7.55 -3.50
N THR A 93 7.47 -8.50 -4.38
CA THR A 93 7.09 -9.92 -4.18
C THR A 93 8.23 -10.79 -3.67
N THR A 94 9.48 -10.30 -3.73
CA THR A 94 10.68 -10.97 -3.22
C THR A 94 11.39 -10.08 -2.20
N VAL A 95 12.14 -10.68 -1.29
CA VAL A 95 13.02 -9.90 -0.40
C VAL A 95 14.10 -9.23 -1.26
N PRO A 96 14.25 -7.88 -1.18
CA PRO A 96 15.26 -7.17 -1.93
C PRO A 96 16.68 -7.68 -1.60
N ARG A 97 17.55 -7.68 -2.58
CA ARG A 97 18.94 -8.09 -2.39
C ARG A 97 19.87 -7.04 -2.96
N MET A 98 20.92 -6.72 -2.22
CA MET A 98 21.97 -5.85 -2.72
C MET A 98 22.68 -6.51 -3.90
N VAL A 99 22.86 -5.77 -5.00
CA VAL A 99 23.64 -6.22 -6.15
C VAL A 99 25.13 -6.00 -5.86
N PRO A 100 25.94 -7.08 -5.78
CA PRO A 100 27.36 -6.95 -5.42
C PRO A 100 28.11 -6.02 -6.37
N GLY A 101 28.94 -5.14 -5.79
CA GLY A 101 29.80 -4.24 -6.56
C GLY A 101 29.10 -3.08 -7.28
N LYS A 102 27.78 -2.98 -7.21
CA LYS A 102 27.03 -1.84 -7.76
C LYS A 102 26.77 -0.81 -6.66
N ARG A 103 27.09 0.41 -6.95
CA ARG A 103 26.77 1.59 -6.13
C ARG A 103 26.18 2.67 -7.03
N HIS A 104 25.39 3.54 -6.44
CA HIS A 104 24.82 4.71 -7.08
C HIS A 104 25.05 5.89 -6.15
N GLU A 105 25.84 6.85 -6.62
CA GLU A 105 26.11 8.06 -5.86
C GLU A 105 24.80 8.84 -5.70
N ARG A 106 24.41 9.07 -4.46
CA ARG A 106 23.18 9.79 -4.16
C ARG A 106 23.46 11.28 -4.13
N PRO A 107 22.74 12.11 -4.91
CA PRO A 107 22.81 13.55 -4.78
C PRO A 107 22.51 14.01 -3.35
N ASP A 108 23.10 15.15 -2.95
CA ASP A 108 22.82 15.79 -1.65
C ASP A 108 21.48 16.53 -1.70
N GLU A 109 20.41 15.77 -1.58
CA GLU A 109 19.03 16.25 -1.65
C GLU A 109 18.18 15.51 -0.60
N ASP A 110 17.21 16.20 -0.01
CA ASP A 110 16.21 15.57 0.86
C ASP A 110 15.10 14.90 0.03
N PHE A 111 15.44 13.74 -0.51
CA PHE A 111 14.51 12.93 -1.29
C PHE A 111 13.27 12.50 -0.50
N ALA A 112 13.38 12.36 0.83
CA ALA A 112 12.24 11.96 1.65
C ALA A 112 11.22 13.10 1.76
N ALA A 113 11.67 14.33 2.00
CA ALA A 113 10.79 15.49 2.01
C ALA A 113 10.16 15.74 0.64
N ARG A 114 10.93 15.60 -0.45
CA ARG A 114 10.41 15.74 -1.81
C ARG A 114 9.34 14.71 -2.13
N LEU A 115 9.60 13.43 -1.86
CA LEU A 115 8.63 12.36 -2.11
C LEU A 115 7.36 12.56 -1.29
N THR A 116 7.47 12.99 -0.03
CA THR A 116 6.31 13.30 0.81
C THR A 116 5.46 14.39 0.20
N ALA A 117 6.07 15.50 -0.22
CA ALA A 117 5.37 16.62 -0.85
C ALA A 117 4.68 16.21 -2.17
N GLU A 118 5.34 15.40 -3.00
CA GLU A 118 4.75 14.87 -4.24
C GLU A 118 3.51 13.99 -3.97
N LEU A 119 3.56 13.12 -2.95
CA LEU A 119 2.42 12.28 -2.58
C LEU A 119 1.26 13.12 -1.99
N GLU A 120 1.57 14.13 -1.18
CA GLU A 120 0.57 15.05 -0.63
C GLU A 120 -0.10 15.87 -1.74
N GLU A 121 0.67 16.39 -2.67
CA GLU A 121 0.14 17.13 -3.83
C GLU A 121 -0.76 16.23 -4.68
N LEU A 122 -0.30 15.01 -5.00
CA LEU A 122 -1.09 14.05 -5.76
C LEU A 122 -2.39 13.68 -5.04
N ALA A 123 -2.35 13.45 -3.74
CA ALA A 123 -3.53 13.14 -2.94
C ALA A 123 -4.50 14.32 -2.83
N SER A 124 -4.00 15.55 -2.77
CA SER A 124 -4.85 16.75 -2.72
C SER A 124 -5.69 16.97 -3.99
N HIS A 125 -5.18 16.50 -5.13
CA HIS A 125 -5.89 16.55 -6.42
C HIS A 125 -6.84 15.35 -6.65
N ASN A 126 -6.63 14.25 -5.91
CA ASN A 126 -7.39 13.00 -6.07
C ASN A 126 -8.21 12.73 -4.81
N ILE A 127 -9.36 13.37 -4.68
CA ILE A 127 -10.27 13.17 -3.56
C ILE A 127 -11.40 12.25 -3.96
N ALA A 128 -11.46 11.06 -3.34
CA ALA A 128 -12.62 10.20 -3.44
C ALA A 128 -13.69 10.63 -2.42
N ARG A 129 -14.97 10.44 -2.78
CA ARG A 129 -16.09 10.61 -1.88
C ARG A 129 -16.80 9.28 -1.71
N VAL A 130 -16.91 8.86 -0.46
CA VAL A 130 -17.47 7.55 -0.10
C VAL A 130 -18.56 7.76 0.93
N ARG A 131 -19.75 7.27 0.63
CA ARG A 131 -20.86 7.20 1.57
C ARG A 131 -20.78 5.89 2.32
N VAL A 132 -21.05 5.93 3.62
CA VAL A 132 -21.03 4.76 4.50
C VAL A 132 -22.41 4.48 5.08
N VAL A 133 -22.68 3.22 5.35
CA VAL A 133 -23.86 2.83 6.14
C VAL A 133 -23.60 3.27 7.59
N THR A 134 -24.49 4.08 8.14
CA THR A 134 -24.38 4.59 9.52
C THR A 134 -24.26 3.44 10.54
N ASP A 135 -23.43 3.60 11.54
CA ASP A 135 -23.14 2.63 12.60
C ASP A 135 -22.52 1.30 12.09
N SER A 136 -22.02 1.24 10.87
CA SER A 136 -21.28 0.10 10.34
C SER A 136 -19.79 0.13 10.73
N ASP A 137 -19.07 -0.99 10.52
CA ASP A 137 -17.62 -1.05 10.68
C ASP A 137 -16.92 -0.05 9.73
N ALA A 138 -17.46 0.12 8.51
CA ALA A 138 -16.97 1.12 7.56
C ALA A 138 -17.09 2.55 8.11
N ASP A 139 -18.25 2.91 8.69
CA ASP A 139 -18.46 4.22 9.28
C ASP A 139 -17.44 4.50 10.39
N PHE A 140 -17.29 3.56 11.32
CA PHE A 140 -16.34 3.70 12.42
C PHE A 140 -14.89 3.84 11.93
N ARG A 141 -14.43 2.95 11.05
CA ARG A 141 -13.02 2.91 10.60
C ARG A 141 -12.68 4.06 9.66
N LEU A 142 -13.55 4.38 8.69
CA LEU A 142 -13.28 5.44 7.73
C LEU A 142 -13.40 6.83 8.38
N THR A 143 -14.37 7.02 9.26
CA THR A 143 -14.48 8.29 10.04
C THR A 143 -13.28 8.48 10.96
N ALA A 144 -12.79 7.44 11.62
CA ALA A 144 -11.61 7.52 12.47
C ALA A 144 -10.33 7.88 11.68
N LYS A 145 -10.22 7.39 10.44
CA LYS A 145 -9.03 7.59 9.60
C LYS A 145 -9.07 8.88 8.79
N TYR A 146 -10.24 9.23 8.23
CA TYR A 146 -10.36 10.30 7.23
C TYR A 146 -11.21 11.48 7.69
N GLY A 147 -11.85 11.40 8.86
CA GLY A 147 -12.72 12.43 9.39
C GLY A 147 -14.20 12.16 9.14
N ALA A 148 -15.05 12.98 9.76
CA ALA A 148 -16.51 12.83 9.70
C ALA A 148 -17.05 13.08 8.30
N ALA A 149 -18.18 12.42 8.00
CA ALA A 149 -18.93 12.65 6.78
C ALA A 149 -19.46 14.11 6.70
N ASP A 150 -19.56 14.63 5.50
CA ASP A 150 -20.13 15.93 5.20
C ASP A 150 -21.66 15.94 5.36
N ALA A 151 -22.30 17.09 5.06
CA ALA A 151 -23.76 17.25 5.13
C ALA A 151 -24.55 16.34 4.15
N ARG A 152 -23.87 15.71 3.18
CA ARG A 152 -24.44 14.73 2.24
C ARG A 152 -24.24 13.29 2.69
N GLY A 153 -23.50 13.09 3.80
CA GLY A 153 -23.11 11.79 4.31
C GLY A 153 -21.90 11.19 3.59
N ASP A 154 -21.12 11.98 2.87
CA ASP A 154 -19.94 11.52 2.14
C ASP A 154 -18.67 11.83 2.95
N ILE A 155 -17.81 10.82 3.13
CA ILE A 155 -16.45 10.96 3.67
C ILE A 155 -15.52 11.28 2.51
N SER A 156 -14.72 12.35 2.67
CA SER A 156 -13.72 12.76 1.68
C SER A 156 -12.39 12.06 1.95
N ILE A 157 -11.91 11.27 1.00
CA ILE A 157 -10.71 10.46 1.13
C ILE A 157 -9.65 10.92 0.13
N PRO A 158 -8.62 11.67 0.57
CA PRO A 158 -7.47 11.98 -0.26
C PRO A 158 -6.69 10.71 -0.58
N THR A 159 -6.33 10.50 -1.86
CA THR A 159 -5.59 9.30 -2.26
C THR A 159 -4.56 9.60 -3.34
N ALA A 160 -3.37 9.05 -3.20
CA ALA A 160 -2.35 9.06 -4.23
C ALA A 160 -2.52 7.91 -5.25
N ASP A 161 -3.30 6.87 -4.91
CA ASP A 161 -3.48 5.68 -5.75
C ASP A 161 -4.89 5.10 -5.57
N LEU A 162 -5.71 5.17 -6.62
CA LEU A 162 -7.08 4.65 -6.62
C LEU A 162 -7.15 3.12 -6.53
N ASP A 163 -6.09 2.39 -6.94
CA ASP A 163 -6.08 0.93 -6.80
C ASP A 163 -5.91 0.53 -5.34
N LEU A 164 -5.05 1.24 -4.60
CA LEU A 164 -4.88 1.02 -3.17
C LEU A 164 -6.15 1.36 -2.39
N LEU A 165 -6.78 2.49 -2.74
CA LEU A 165 -8.03 2.86 -2.10
C LEU A 165 -9.13 1.86 -2.42
N ALA A 166 -9.20 1.34 -3.64
CA ALA A 166 -10.16 0.29 -3.98
C ALA A 166 -9.88 -1.02 -3.23
N ASP A 167 -8.61 -1.38 -2.97
CA ASP A 167 -8.24 -2.52 -2.12
C ASP A 167 -8.73 -2.32 -0.69
N GLU A 168 -8.48 -1.17 -0.09
CA GLU A 168 -8.95 -0.82 1.25
C GLU A 168 -10.48 -0.86 1.34
N LEU A 169 -11.16 -0.22 0.42
CA LEU A 169 -12.62 -0.12 0.41
C LEU A 169 -13.31 -1.48 0.15
N SER A 170 -12.65 -2.41 -0.55
CA SER A 170 -13.23 -3.73 -0.83
C SER A 170 -13.48 -4.56 0.42
N GLU A 171 -12.80 -4.26 1.54
CA GLU A 171 -13.01 -4.93 2.82
C GLU A 171 -14.41 -4.68 3.42
N PHE A 172 -15.04 -3.56 3.07
CA PHE A 172 -16.32 -3.13 3.65
C PHE A 172 -17.55 -3.62 2.89
N GLY A 173 -17.36 -4.26 1.74
CA GLY A 173 -18.45 -4.88 0.98
C GLY A 173 -19.59 -3.90 0.65
N THR A 174 -20.79 -4.21 1.14
CA THR A 174 -22.02 -3.42 0.91
C THR A 174 -22.19 -2.24 1.86
N ASP A 175 -21.32 -2.07 2.85
CA ASP A 175 -21.40 -1.00 3.85
C ASP A 175 -20.92 0.35 3.29
N ILE A 176 -20.44 0.38 2.05
CA ILE A 176 -19.98 1.58 1.38
C ILE A 176 -20.60 1.77 -0.01
N GLU A 177 -20.72 3.02 -0.41
CA GLU A 177 -21.04 3.44 -1.77
C GLU A 177 -20.01 4.51 -2.23
N VAL A 178 -19.35 4.26 -3.35
CA VAL A 178 -18.44 5.26 -3.94
C VAL A 178 -19.25 6.31 -4.67
N ALA A 179 -19.35 7.52 -4.12
CA ALA A 179 -20.04 8.65 -4.74
C ALA A 179 -19.21 9.28 -5.88
N ALA A 180 -17.85 9.34 -5.71
CA ALA A 180 -16.92 9.82 -6.73
C ALA A 180 -15.49 9.34 -6.41
N PRO A 181 -14.59 9.23 -7.39
CA PRO A 181 -14.82 9.30 -8.84
C PRO A 181 -15.39 7.99 -9.42
N ASP A 182 -15.94 8.04 -10.62
CA ASP A 182 -16.47 6.86 -11.32
C ASP A 182 -15.39 5.81 -11.60
N GLU A 183 -14.16 6.24 -11.77
CA GLU A 183 -13.01 5.35 -11.95
C GLU A 183 -12.79 4.44 -10.73
N LEU A 184 -12.90 4.97 -9.52
CA LEU A 184 -12.81 4.19 -8.28
C LEU A 184 -13.97 3.19 -8.17
N ARG A 185 -15.19 3.62 -8.53
CA ARG A 185 -16.37 2.74 -8.56
C ARG A 185 -16.17 1.56 -9.52
N THR A 186 -15.59 1.82 -10.68
CA THR A 186 -15.28 0.78 -11.66
C THR A 186 -14.23 -0.20 -11.14
N ARG A 187 -13.15 0.30 -10.52
CA ARG A 187 -12.10 -0.55 -9.94
C ARG A 187 -12.65 -1.44 -8.82
N LEU A 188 -13.48 -0.88 -7.95
CA LEU A 188 -14.09 -1.62 -6.85
C LEU A 188 -15.05 -2.70 -7.37
N ARG A 189 -15.88 -2.39 -8.38
CA ARG A 189 -16.75 -3.38 -9.02
C ARG A 189 -15.98 -4.54 -9.62
N ASN A 190 -14.92 -4.26 -10.37
CA ASN A 190 -14.08 -5.30 -10.97
C ASN A 190 -13.46 -6.22 -9.90
N ARG A 191 -13.10 -5.69 -8.71
CA ARG A 191 -12.63 -6.51 -7.60
C ARG A 191 -13.71 -7.46 -7.08
N PHE A 192 -14.91 -6.96 -6.86
CA PHE A 192 -16.02 -7.81 -6.41
C PHE A 192 -16.38 -8.89 -7.43
N GLU A 193 -16.33 -8.58 -8.73
CA GLU A 193 -16.55 -9.57 -9.79
C GLU A 193 -15.47 -10.66 -9.78
N LEU A 194 -14.20 -10.30 -9.59
CA LEU A 194 -13.10 -11.26 -9.45
C LEU A 194 -13.26 -12.14 -8.20
N PHE A 195 -13.66 -11.57 -7.06
CA PHE A 195 -13.95 -12.35 -5.85
C PHE A 195 -15.13 -13.28 -6.06
N ALA A 196 -16.22 -12.84 -6.67
CA ALA A 196 -17.38 -13.66 -6.96
C ALA A 196 -17.01 -14.83 -7.91
N ALA A 197 -16.21 -14.56 -8.94
CA ALA A 197 -15.76 -15.59 -9.88
C ALA A 197 -14.83 -16.64 -9.23
N SER A 198 -13.98 -16.22 -8.26
CA SER A 198 -13.05 -17.12 -7.59
C SER A 198 -13.70 -17.97 -6.49
N HIS A 199 -14.86 -17.54 -5.96
CA HIS A 199 -15.60 -18.21 -4.87
C HIS A 199 -16.96 -18.74 -5.31
N GLY A 200 -17.41 -18.41 -6.52
CA GLY A 200 -18.60 -18.98 -7.15
C GLY A 200 -18.35 -20.45 -7.48
N GLY A 201 -18.51 -21.32 -6.47
CA GLY A 201 -18.58 -22.75 -6.70
C GLY A 201 -19.70 -23.04 -7.71
N GLN A 202 -19.42 -23.92 -8.67
CA GLN A 202 -20.44 -24.47 -9.57
C GLN A 202 -21.65 -24.97 -8.77
N PRO A 203 -22.87 -24.82 -9.31
CA PRO A 203 -24.08 -25.37 -8.72
C PRO A 203 -24.04 -26.89 -8.65
#